data_a0516be0b22007ff811be70b656b784f
#
_entry.id   a0516be0b22007ff811be70b656b784f
#
_cell.length_a   1.000
_cell.length_b   1.000
_cell.length_c   1.000
_cell.angle_alpha   90.00
_cell.angle_beta   90.00
_cell.angle_gamma   90.00
#
_symmetry.space_group_name_H-M   'P 1'
#
loop_
_entity.id
_entity.type
_entity.pdbx_description
1 polymer ?
#
loop_
_entity_poly.entity_id
_entity_poly.type
_entity_poly.pdbx_seq_one_letter_code
_entity_poly.pdbx_strand_id
1 'polypeptide(L)'
;MRNETTGRAAGRANLATGRAPGRAPDQGTGQATVGQVHDSLATGSRSGRGTGGRAVPRSRLAGTGGLLRLALRRDRVLMPVWITVVALMVLSMPASLDSVYATAAERADLLVTMNGNASLRALYGPVFGDSVGALTAWKGGIFAGLLAGVMSLTVVVRHTREEEETGRQEFLSAAMIGRRAPLTAALLAALVANGLVALLVTVGLAGRGTGGALALGLALGATGMLFAASAAVAAQLTESARLAKGLTGALIGAAFVLRAAGDAGTTDGTSALTWASPLGWLELVRAFAVERWWVLALFVAATGAQIAVAYALADRRDLGMSFLPARPGPAEGRIGSAGALAWRLQRGALAGWSLGFLVVGVVFGGMADGAAELVGDNAKTREIIERMGGTGALTDAFLATMAGLLGMVAALHIVSSVLRLTGEESGQRAEPLLANAVGRLRWAAGHLTVAFGGSTLILLLGGLGLGIGHGSDLAGAAGACVAQLPAVWVIGALAVLLHGAAPRYAVAAWAVAGTALALGWVGPALNLPQAVMNLSPFAHLQKLPSAEPIAWAPLLTLTALAAALTAAGLLALRRRDMTT
;
A
#
# COMPACT_ATOMS: atom_id res chain seq x y z
N MET A 1 -29.85 -2.14 -69.02
CA MET A 1 -29.77 -3.34 -69.87
C MET A 1 -29.74 -4.51 -68.90
N ARG A 2 -30.87 -5.09 -68.67
CA ARG A 2 -31.36 -6.40 -69.20
C ARG A 2 -30.52 -7.54 -68.64
N ASN A 3 -30.94 -8.55 -67.99
CA ASN A 3 -32.24 -9.27 -67.81
C ASN A 3 -31.82 -10.50 -67.01
N GLU A 4 -32.58 -10.89 -65.95
CA GLU A 4 -33.57 -12.00 -66.04
C GLU A 4 -32.90 -13.38 -66.28
N THR A 5 -33.21 -14.46 -65.64
CA THR A 5 -34.47 -15.02 -65.15
C THR A 5 -34.21 -16.38 -64.51
N THR A 6 -34.96 -16.67 -63.46
CA THR A 6 -35.84 -17.87 -63.25
C THR A 6 -35.24 -19.28 -63.28
N GLY A 7 -35.59 -20.10 -62.27
CA GLY A 7 -36.61 -21.06 -62.18
C GLY A 7 -36.33 -22.13 -61.10
N ARG A 8 -37.18 -22.37 -60.14
CA ARG A 8 -38.29 -23.33 -60.00
C ARG A 8 -37.90 -24.78 -60.39
N ALA A 9 -38.09 -25.78 -59.57
CA ALA A 9 -39.25 -26.40 -58.97
C ALA A 9 -38.78 -27.64 -58.21
N ALA A 10 -39.22 -27.96 -57.03
CA ALA A 10 -40.43 -28.74 -56.70
C ALA A 10 -40.34 -30.25 -57.04
N GLY A 11 -40.42 -31.10 -56.06
CA GLY A 11 -40.62 -32.53 -56.21
C GLY A 11 -40.93 -33.22 -54.86
N ARG A 12 -42.20 -33.36 -54.60
CA ARG A 12 -42.84 -34.18 -53.55
C ARG A 12 -42.72 -35.66 -53.87
N ALA A 13 -42.75 -36.51 -52.80
CA ALA A 13 -43.64 -37.68 -52.62
C ALA A 13 -43.00 -38.64 -51.63
N ASN A 14 -43.51 -38.96 -50.49
CA ASN A 14 -44.68 -39.71 -50.07
C ASN A 14 -44.51 -41.24 -50.16
N LEU A 15 -44.99 -41.82 -49.08
CA LEU A 15 -45.55 -43.19 -48.84
C LEU A 15 -44.56 -44.14 -48.16
N ALA A 16 -44.75 -44.48 -46.89
CA ALA A 16 -45.84 -45.12 -46.17
C ALA A 16 -45.62 -46.62 -45.99
N THR A 17 -46.00 -47.10 -44.79
CA THR A 17 -46.28 -48.45 -44.31
C THR A 17 -45.07 -49.21 -43.77
N GLY A 18 -45.03 -49.82 -42.63
CA GLY A 18 -46.07 -50.22 -41.69
C GLY A 18 -45.53 -51.15 -40.63
N ARG A 19 -46.25 -51.20 -39.53
CA ARG A 19 -46.29 -52.26 -38.52
C ARG A 19 -45.23 -52.39 -37.42
N ALA A 20 -45.70 -52.11 -36.21
CA ALA A 20 -45.28 -52.61 -34.88
C ALA A 20 -45.64 -54.12 -34.70
N PRO A 21 -45.40 -54.73 -33.54
CA PRO A 21 -44.82 -54.32 -32.28
C PRO A 21 -43.83 -55.34 -31.65
N GLY A 22 -43.01 -54.89 -30.73
CA GLY A 22 -42.16 -55.73 -29.90
C GLY A 22 -41.95 -55.13 -28.53
N ARG A 23 -42.38 -55.81 -27.54
CA ARG A 23 -42.43 -55.53 -26.09
C ARG A 23 -41.11 -55.00 -25.50
N ALA A 24 -41.27 -54.01 -24.61
CA ALA A 24 -40.32 -53.55 -23.61
C ALA A 24 -39.97 -54.63 -22.57
N PRO A 25 -38.81 -54.47 -21.90
CA PRO A 25 -38.76 -54.69 -20.49
C PRO A 25 -38.45 -53.40 -19.73
N ASP A 26 -39.21 -53.27 -18.72
CA ASP A 26 -39.27 -52.42 -17.55
C ASP A 26 -37.89 -52.12 -16.96
N GLN A 27 -37.49 -50.85 -16.85
CA GLN A 27 -36.40 -50.44 -15.98
C GLN A 27 -36.96 -49.41 -15.00
N GLY A 28 -37.09 -49.84 -13.78
CA GLY A 28 -37.63 -49.13 -12.65
C GLY A 28 -36.83 -47.86 -12.31
N THR A 29 -37.53 -46.79 -12.25
CA THR A 29 -37.14 -45.55 -11.62
C THR A 29 -37.04 -45.76 -10.10
N GLY A 30 -35.79 -45.86 -9.62
CA GLY A 30 -35.49 -45.78 -8.19
C GLY A 30 -35.45 -44.31 -7.72
N GLN A 31 -36.58 -43.75 -7.40
CA GLN A 31 -36.64 -42.58 -6.51
C GLN A 31 -36.44 -43.05 -5.07
N ALA A 32 -35.26 -42.77 -4.51
CA ALA A 32 -35.02 -42.93 -3.09
C ALA A 32 -35.70 -41.78 -2.34
N THR A 33 -36.87 -42.03 -1.85
CA THR A 33 -37.55 -41.25 -0.80
C THR A 33 -36.80 -41.42 0.51
N VAL A 34 -36.15 -40.35 0.99
CA VAL A 34 -35.74 -40.21 2.39
C VAL A 34 -37.02 -39.94 3.20
N GLY A 35 -37.50 -40.93 3.86
CA GLY A 35 -38.68 -40.84 4.72
C GLY A 35 -38.68 -41.96 5.74
N GLN A 36 -38.60 -41.55 7.00
CA GLN A 36 -39.04 -42.28 8.19
C GLN A 36 -38.26 -43.56 8.60
N VAL A 37 -37.26 -43.32 9.47
CA VAL A 37 -36.98 -44.26 10.58
C VAL A 37 -37.24 -43.50 11.88
N HIS A 38 -38.50 -43.49 12.25
CA HIS A 38 -38.97 -43.28 13.64
C HIS A 38 -39.78 -44.48 14.04
N ASP A 39 -39.60 -44.88 15.28
CA ASP A 39 -40.27 -45.92 16.08
C ASP A 39 -39.71 -47.35 15.98
N SER A 40 -38.77 -47.55 16.90
CA SER A 40 -38.84 -48.68 17.84
C SER A 40 -37.57 -48.74 18.68
N LEU A 41 -37.58 -48.14 19.83
CA LEU A 41 -36.79 -48.50 21.04
C LEU A 41 -37.24 -47.60 22.22
N ALA A 42 -38.49 -47.74 22.60
CA ALA A 42 -38.94 -47.28 23.91
C ALA A 42 -39.08 -48.57 24.76
N THR A 43 -38.12 -48.79 25.62
CA THR A 43 -38.26 -49.39 26.97
C THR A 43 -36.88 -49.69 27.53
N GLY A 44 -36.46 -48.86 28.46
CA GLY A 44 -35.22 -49.06 29.20
C GLY A 44 -34.97 -47.89 30.15
N SER A 45 -35.91 -47.71 31.11
CA SER A 45 -35.70 -46.78 32.20
C SER A 45 -34.51 -47.20 33.04
N ARG A 46 -33.40 -46.42 32.97
CA ARG A 46 -32.43 -46.31 34.06
C ARG A 46 -32.21 -44.86 34.38
N SER A 47 -32.77 -44.44 35.51
CA SER A 47 -32.53 -43.20 36.20
C SER A 47 -31.02 -43.07 36.54
N GLY A 48 -30.25 -42.52 35.58
CA GLY A 48 -28.94 -41.97 35.86
C GLY A 48 -29.12 -40.48 36.16
N ARG A 49 -29.02 -40.04 37.39
CA ARG A 49 -28.81 -38.63 37.77
C ARG A 49 -27.58 -38.12 37.02
N GLY A 50 -27.79 -37.65 35.81
CA GLY A 50 -26.80 -36.84 35.09
C GLY A 50 -26.68 -35.52 35.86
N THR A 51 -25.58 -35.35 36.56
CA THR A 51 -25.11 -34.03 37.00
C THR A 51 -25.14 -33.12 35.81
N GLY A 52 -26.12 -32.23 35.75
CA GLY A 52 -26.21 -31.17 34.73
C GLY A 52 -24.93 -30.34 34.82
N GLY A 53 -23.95 -30.69 34.01
CA GLY A 53 -22.82 -29.84 33.78
C GLY A 53 -23.36 -28.52 33.28
N ARG A 54 -23.43 -27.50 34.18
CA ARG A 54 -23.62 -26.12 33.80
C ARG A 54 -22.63 -25.86 32.68
N ALA A 55 -23.11 -25.67 31.44
CA ALA A 55 -22.31 -25.19 30.35
C ALA A 55 -21.65 -23.91 30.84
N VAL A 56 -20.37 -23.99 31.18
CA VAL A 56 -19.57 -22.83 31.55
C VAL A 56 -19.73 -21.84 30.40
N PRO A 57 -20.23 -20.63 30.63
CA PRO A 57 -20.37 -19.64 29.57
C PRO A 57 -19.00 -19.42 28.97
N ARG A 58 -18.80 -19.90 27.73
CA ARG A 58 -17.51 -19.80 27.05
C ARG A 58 -17.14 -18.33 26.94
N SER A 59 -16.01 -17.94 27.53
CA SER A 59 -15.50 -16.58 27.46
C SER A 59 -15.45 -16.15 25.98
N ARG A 60 -16.03 -14.97 25.64
CA ARG A 60 -15.98 -14.38 24.29
C ARG A 60 -14.55 -14.19 23.79
N LEU A 61 -13.54 -14.27 24.70
CA LEU A 61 -12.11 -14.12 24.46
C LEU A 61 -11.35 -15.46 24.52
N ALA A 62 -12.04 -16.60 24.61
CA ALA A 62 -11.38 -17.91 24.67
C ALA A 62 -10.49 -18.09 23.44
N GLY A 63 -9.25 -18.54 23.62
CA GLY A 63 -8.28 -18.77 22.54
C GLY A 63 -7.45 -17.55 22.10
N THR A 64 -7.70 -16.34 22.64
CA THR A 64 -6.96 -15.12 22.25
C THR A 64 -5.44 -15.27 22.38
N GLY A 65 -4.93 -15.87 23.48
CA GLY A 65 -3.49 -16.05 23.67
C GLY A 65 -2.85 -16.99 22.64
N GLY A 66 -3.57 -18.06 22.25
CA GLY A 66 -3.12 -18.96 21.18
C GLY A 66 -3.05 -18.25 19.83
N LEU A 67 -4.08 -17.48 19.48
CA LEU A 67 -4.13 -16.68 18.25
C LEU A 67 -3.05 -15.58 18.22
N LEU A 68 -2.82 -14.89 19.34
CA LEU A 68 -1.75 -13.90 19.43
C LEU A 68 -0.38 -14.55 19.20
N ARG A 69 -0.11 -15.69 19.86
CA ARG A 69 1.16 -16.42 19.64
C ARG A 69 1.31 -16.86 18.18
N LEU A 70 0.25 -17.29 17.54
CA LEU A 70 0.24 -17.66 16.12
C LEU A 70 0.53 -16.42 15.24
N ALA A 71 -0.11 -15.28 15.51
CA ALA A 71 0.11 -14.02 14.80
C ALA A 71 1.57 -13.58 14.90
N LEU A 72 2.13 -13.55 16.11
CA LEU A 72 3.53 -13.17 16.35
C LEU A 72 4.53 -14.14 15.67
N ARG A 73 4.24 -15.45 15.69
CA ARG A 73 5.07 -16.45 14.99
C ARG A 73 5.03 -16.27 13.47
N ARG A 74 3.86 -15.97 12.93
CA ARG A 74 3.68 -15.77 11.48
C ARG A 74 4.37 -14.49 10.99
N ASP A 75 4.34 -13.45 11.79
CA ASP A 75 4.93 -12.15 11.48
C ASP A 75 6.35 -11.97 12.06
N ARG A 76 7.02 -13.08 12.44
CA ARG A 76 8.36 -13.06 13.04
C ARG A 76 9.45 -12.35 12.22
N VAL A 77 9.22 -12.14 10.92
CA VAL A 77 10.11 -11.38 10.03
C VAL A 77 9.50 -10.02 9.69
N LEU A 78 8.23 -10.01 9.31
CA LEU A 78 7.56 -8.79 8.83
C LEU A 78 7.44 -7.74 9.95
N MET A 79 7.05 -8.16 11.14
CA MET A 79 6.85 -7.25 12.28
C MET A 79 8.16 -6.59 12.75
N PRO A 80 9.28 -7.31 12.99
CA PRO A 80 10.56 -6.69 13.28
C PRO A 80 11.06 -5.75 12.19
N VAL A 81 10.88 -6.10 10.91
CA VAL A 81 11.25 -5.21 9.80
C VAL A 81 10.49 -3.89 9.89
N TRP A 82 9.16 -3.91 10.06
CA TRP A 82 8.37 -2.71 10.20
C TRP A 82 8.78 -1.88 11.43
N ILE A 83 8.93 -2.52 12.59
CA ILE A 83 9.35 -1.86 13.84
C ILE A 83 10.71 -1.17 13.64
N THR A 84 11.67 -1.88 13.03
CA THR A 84 13.01 -1.33 12.75
C THR A 84 12.95 -0.14 11.79
N VAL A 85 12.17 -0.23 10.70
CA VAL A 85 12.02 0.86 9.73
C VAL A 85 11.43 2.10 10.39
N VAL A 86 10.34 1.96 11.17
CA VAL A 86 9.70 3.08 11.86
C VAL A 86 10.64 3.68 12.90
N ALA A 87 11.32 2.86 13.71
CA ALA A 87 12.24 3.35 14.72
C ALA A 87 13.47 4.04 14.09
N LEU A 88 14.09 3.44 13.07
CA LEU A 88 15.25 4.01 12.38
C LEU A 88 14.92 5.33 11.68
N MET A 89 13.70 5.50 11.19
CA MET A 89 13.25 6.77 10.59
C MET A 89 13.48 7.96 11.55
N VAL A 90 13.26 7.74 12.83
CA VAL A 90 13.45 8.76 13.88
C VAL A 90 14.88 8.74 14.42
N LEU A 91 15.41 7.55 14.73
CA LEU A 91 16.69 7.41 15.43
C LEU A 91 17.91 7.79 14.56
N SER A 92 17.77 7.82 13.24
CA SER A 92 18.81 8.29 12.34
C SER A 92 18.93 9.83 12.27
N MET A 93 17.90 10.58 12.67
CA MET A 93 17.84 12.03 12.51
C MET A 93 18.83 12.80 13.38
N PRO A 94 19.06 12.46 14.69
CA PRO A 94 19.93 13.26 15.55
C PRO A 94 21.34 13.43 14.98
N ALA A 95 21.95 12.35 14.50
CA ALA A 95 23.30 12.39 13.93
C ALA A 95 23.39 13.32 12.70
N SER A 96 22.38 13.30 11.84
CA SER A 96 22.30 14.20 10.69
C SER A 96 22.10 15.66 11.11
N LEU A 97 21.25 15.91 12.10
CA LEU A 97 20.97 17.26 12.60
C LEU A 97 22.20 17.86 13.31
N ASP A 98 22.91 17.07 14.13
CA ASP A 98 24.14 17.49 14.79
C ASP A 98 25.24 17.85 13.77
N SER A 99 25.31 17.15 12.64
CA SER A 99 26.32 17.42 11.60
C SER A 99 26.02 18.65 10.75
N VAL A 100 24.73 18.99 10.54
CA VAL A 100 24.29 20.09 9.66
C VAL A 100 24.05 21.37 10.46
N TYR A 101 23.48 21.26 11.67
CA TYR A 101 23.11 22.39 12.54
C TYR A 101 23.79 22.25 13.90
N ALA A 102 25.11 22.43 13.92
CA ALA A 102 25.94 22.17 15.08
C ALA A 102 25.69 23.18 16.22
N THR A 103 25.40 24.44 15.90
CA THR A 103 25.24 25.54 16.89
C THR A 103 23.79 25.80 17.22
N ALA A 104 23.55 26.35 18.42
CA ALA A 104 22.20 26.78 18.81
C ALA A 104 21.65 27.92 17.92
N ALA A 105 22.53 28.81 17.45
CA ALA A 105 22.16 29.90 16.54
C ALA A 105 21.64 29.36 15.20
N GLU A 106 22.36 28.41 14.57
CA GLU A 106 21.92 27.78 13.32
C GLU A 106 20.55 27.08 13.47
N ARG A 107 20.31 26.45 14.63
CA ARG A 107 19.01 25.80 14.90
C ARG A 107 17.88 26.81 15.13
N ALA A 108 18.19 27.96 15.76
CA ALA A 108 17.21 29.04 15.95
C ALA A 108 16.84 29.69 14.59
N ASP A 109 17.82 29.92 13.72
CA ASP A 109 17.59 30.42 12.37
C ASP A 109 16.77 29.44 11.52
N LEU A 110 17.06 28.13 11.63
CA LEU A 110 16.26 27.07 11.00
C LEU A 110 14.79 27.16 11.44
N LEU A 111 14.54 27.35 12.74
CA LEU A 111 13.16 27.46 13.28
C LEU A 111 12.42 28.64 12.65
N VAL A 112 13.05 29.81 12.55
CA VAL A 112 12.45 31.00 11.94
C VAL A 112 12.12 30.74 10.46
N THR A 113 13.09 30.21 9.73
CA THR A 113 12.95 29.98 8.29
C THR A 113 11.88 28.90 7.99
N MET A 114 11.90 27.78 8.72
CA MET A 114 10.92 26.71 8.54
C MET A 114 9.50 27.17 8.87
N ASN A 115 9.32 27.93 9.96
CA ASN A 115 8.02 28.47 10.33
C ASN A 115 7.57 29.63 9.42
N GLY A 116 8.49 30.30 8.73
CA GLY A 116 8.19 31.32 7.72
C GLY A 116 7.61 30.75 6.42
N ASN A 117 7.97 29.51 6.05
CA ASN A 117 7.59 28.91 4.77
C ASN A 117 6.36 27.99 4.91
N ALA A 118 5.24 28.37 4.26
CA ALA A 118 3.98 27.63 4.32
C ALA A 118 4.07 26.21 3.76
N SER A 119 4.85 26.00 2.69
CA SER A 119 5.01 24.68 2.05
C SER A 119 5.83 23.72 2.92
N LEU A 120 6.87 24.24 3.60
CA LEU A 120 7.67 23.45 4.55
C LEU A 120 6.83 23.09 5.78
N ARG A 121 6.01 24.03 6.29
CA ARG A 121 5.05 23.72 7.36
C ARG A 121 4.04 22.66 6.90
N ALA A 122 3.50 22.77 5.69
CA ALA A 122 2.59 21.76 5.16
C ALA A 122 3.22 20.36 5.14
N LEU A 123 4.52 20.24 4.81
CA LEU A 123 5.19 18.96 4.73
C LEU A 123 5.57 18.42 6.11
N TYR A 124 6.27 19.20 6.91
CA TYR A 124 6.90 18.76 8.17
C TYR A 124 6.14 19.17 9.43
N GLY A 125 5.21 20.12 9.34
CA GLY A 125 4.59 20.78 10.48
C GLY A 125 5.40 21.98 10.99
N PRO A 126 4.84 22.77 11.91
CA PRO A 126 5.56 23.86 12.58
C PRO A 126 6.63 23.32 13.53
N VAL A 127 7.75 24.05 13.62
CA VAL A 127 8.84 23.75 14.56
C VAL A 127 8.52 24.40 15.90
N PHE A 128 8.46 23.61 16.97
CA PHE A 128 8.12 24.09 18.33
C PHE A 128 9.31 24.29 19.26
N GLY A 129 10.52 23.87 18.87
CA GLY A 129 11.73 24.02 19.68
C GLY A 129 13.00 23.85 18.87
N ASP A 130 14.09 24.43 19.35
CA ASP A 130 15.40 24.48 18.73
C ASP A 130 16.38 23.38 19.20
N SER A 131 15.96 22.55 20.15
CA SER A 131 16.77 21.40 20.58
C SER A 131 16.87 20.33 19.48
N VAL A 132 17.97 19.60 19.42
CA VAL A 132 18.15 18.49 18.47
C VAL A 132 17.02 17.45 18.62
N GLY A 133 16.55 17.22 19.85
CA GLY A 133 15.39 16.36 20.10
C GLY A 133 14.10 16.90 19.46
N ALA A 134 13.82 18.21 19.62
CA ALA A 134 12.65 18.86 19.03
C ALA A 134 12.69 18.83 17.49
N LEU A 135 13.85 19.12 16.91
CA LEU A 135 14.06 19.03 15.45
C LEU A 135 13.96 17.59 14.92
N THR A 136 14.38 16.60 15.73
CA THR A 136 14.19 15.18 15.41
C THR A 136 12.70 14.82 15.39
N ALA A 137 11.94 15.24 16.38
CA ALA A 137 10.50 15.01 16.46
C ALA A 137 9.76 15.70 15.29
N TRP A 138 10.13 16.94 14.99
CA TRP A 138 9.60 17.70 13.87
C TRP A 138 9.87 17.03 12.52
N LYS A 139 11.13 16.73 12.19
CA LYS A 139 11.55 16.23 10.87
C LYS A 139 11.12 14.78 10.63
N GLY A 140 11.22 13.92 11.66
CA GLY A 140 10.97 12.48 11.55
C GLY A 140 9.61 12.03 12.04
N GLY A 141 8.98 12.76 12.97
CA GLY A 141 7.80 12.30 13.71
C GLY A 141 6.61 11.99 12.80
N ILE A 142 6.22 12.91 11.93
CA ILE A 142 5.06 12.74 11.04
C ILE A 142 5.22 11.55 10.11
N PHE A 143 6.37 11.40 9.49
CA PHE A 143 6.64 10.28 8.57
C PHE A 143 6.71 8.94 9.31
N ALA A 144 7.28 8.92 10.51
CA ALA A 144 7.26 7.74 11.37
C ALA A 144 5.82 7.40 11.81
N GLY A 145 4.98 8.41 12.10
CA GLY A 145 3.56 8.24 12.39
C GLY A 145 2.77 7.65 11.22
N LEU A 146 3.04 8.11 9.99
CA LEU A 146 2.47 7.53 8.77
C LEU A 146 2.88 6.06 8.61
N LEU A 147 4.17 5.75 8.77
CA LEU A 147 4.67 4.37 8.67
C LEU A 147 4.10 3.47 9.78
N ALA A 148 3.96 3.98 11.03
CA ALA A 148 3.31 3.26 12.12
C ALA A 148 1.83 2.98 11.81
N GLY A 149 1.14 3.92 11.17
CA GLY A 149 -0.22 3.73 10.66
C GLY A 149 -0.30 2.62 9.60
N VAL A 150 0.61 2.61 8.62
CA VAL A 150 0.67 1.59 7.56
C VAL A 150 1.07 0.22 8.13
N MET A 151 2.01 0.17 9.06
CA MET A 151 2.34 -1.05 9.81
C MET A 151 1.10 -1.61 10.51
N SER A 152 0.40 -0.76 11.25
CA SER A 152 -0.75 -1.15 12.05
C SER A 152 -1.93 -1.63 11.21
N LEU A 153 -2.26 -0.93 10.11
CA LEU A 153 -3.29 -1.38 9.19
C LEU A 153 -2.94 -2.75 8.57
N THR A 154 -1.66 -2.95 8.23
CA THR A 154 -1.20 -4.21 7.62
C THR A 154 -1.34 -5.37 8.61
N VAL A 155 -0.91 -5.19 9.86
CA VAL A 155 -1.01 -6.19 10.92
C VAL A 155 -2.47 -6.54 11.20
N VAL A 156 -3.32 -5.53 11.42
CA VAL A 156 -4.72 -5.77 11.80
C VAL A 156 -5.50 -6.44 10.68
N VAL A 157 -5.43 -5.93 9.43
CA VAL A 157 -6.19 -6.51 8.32
C VAL A 157 -5.70 -7.93 7.99
N ARG A 158 -4.38 -8.18 8.10
CA ARG A 158 -3.79 -9.49 7.87
C ARG A 158 -4.29 -10.56 8.85
N HIS A 159 -4.42 -10.22 10.14
CA HIS A 159 -4.86 -11.15 11.18
C HIS A 159 -6.38 -11.13 11.43
N THR A 160 -7.14 -10.38 10.64
CA THR A 160 -8.60 -10.38 10.69
C THR A 160 -9.17 -10.77 9.32
N ARG A 161 -9.30 -9.83 8.39
CA ARG A 161 -10.03 -10.00 7.14
C ARG A 161 -9.35 -10.93 6.15
N GLU A 162 -8.00 -10.92 6.06
CA GLU A 162 -7.29 -11.87 5.20
C GLU A 162 -7.44 -13.32 5.66
N GLU A 163 -7.53 -13.57 6.98
CA GLU A 163 -7.79 -14.91 7.52
C GLU A 163 -9.23 -15.37 7.22
N GLU A 164 -10.20 -14.43 7.24
CA GLU A 164 -11.58 -14.71 6.84
C GLU A 164 -11.68 -15.02 5.33
N GLU A 165 -11.08 -14.20 4.46
CA GLU A 165 -11.09 -14.40 3.00
C GLU A 165 -10.45 -15.72 2.57
N THR A 166 -9.45 -16.19 3.31
CA THR A 166 -8.77 -17.47 3.01
C THR A 166 -9.48 -18.69 3.60
N GLY A 167 -10.62 -18.52 4.28
CA GLY A 167 -11.38 -19.59 4.93
C GLY A 167 -10.69 -20.19 6.17
N ARG A 168 -9.49 -19.73 6.53
CA ARG A 168 -8.75 -20.27 7.69
C ARG A 168 -9.44 -20.01 9.01
N GLN A 169 -10.20 -18.93 9.10
CA GLN A 169 -10.94 -18.59 10.30
C GLN A 169 -12.08 -19.58 10.57
N GLU A 170 -12.65 -20.21 9.53
CA GLU A 170 -13.67 -21.27 9.68
C GLU A 170 -13.10 -22.49 10.39
N PHE A 171 -11.89 -22.94 10.00
CA PHE A 171 -11.19 -24.03 10.69
C PHE A 171 -10.86 -23.68 12.14
N LEU A 172 -10.48 -22.44 12.40
CA LEU A 172 -10.18 -21.96 13.75
C LEU A 172 -11.46 -21.84 14.60
N SER A 173 -12.58 -21.46 14.01
CA SER A 173 -13.87 -21.32 14.74
C SER A 173 -14.42 -22.69 15.19
N ALA A 174 -14.13 -23.76 14.45
CA ALA A 174 -14.44 -25.15 14.86
C ALA A 174 -13.66 -25.57 16.13
N ALA A 175 -12.55 -24.91 16.45
CA ALA A 175 -11.69 -25.18 17.61
C ALA A 175 -12.11 -24.46 18.90
N MET A 176 -13.41 -24.14 19.07
CA MET A 176 -13.96 -23.52 20.29
C MET A 176 -13.39 -22.12 20.65
N ILE A 177 -13.05 -21.32 19.69
CA ILE A 177 -12.53 -19.96 19.83
C ILE A 177 -13.68 -18.98 20.10
N GLY A 178 -13.46 -18.03 21.02
CA GLY A 178 -14.42 -16.98 21.34
C GLY A 178 -14.61 -15.99 20.18
N ARG A 179 -15.84 -15.49 19.96
CA ARG A 179 -16.20 -14.59 18.84
C ARG A 179 -15.33 -13.35 18.74
N ARG A 180 -14.88 -12.79 19.85
CA ARG A 180 -14.01 -11.61 19.90
C ARG A 180 -12.51 -11.92 19.85
N ALA A 181 -12.13 -13.18 19.99
CA ALA A 181 -10.74 -13.59 20.13
C ALA A 181 -9.86 -13.21 18.93
N PRO A 182 -10.29 -13.39 17.65
CA PRO A 182 -9.47 -13.01 16.49
C PRO A 182 -9.17 -11.50 16.44
N LEU A 183 -10.21 -10.67 16.61
CA LEU A 183 -10.06 -9.21 16.63
C LEU A 183 -9.17 -8.75 17.77
N THR A 184 -9.37 -9.33 18.98
CA THR A 184 -8.53 -9.02 20.15
C THR A 184 -7.08 -9.41 19.92
N ALA A 185 -6.82 -10.59 19.34
CA ALA A 185 -5.46 -11.04 19.04
C ALA A 185 -4.76 -10.12 18.04
N ALA A 186 -5.46 -9.65 17.00
CA ALA A 186 -4.93 -8.71 16.01
C ALA A 186 -4.61 -7.34 16.63
N LEU A 187 -5.50 -6.80 17.49
CA LEU A 187 -5.25 -5.55 18.20
C LEU A 187 -4.10 -5.67 19.20
N LEU A 188 -3.97 -6.80 19.89
CA LEU A 188 -2.83 -7.06 20.77
C LEU A 188 -1.52 -7.20 19.99
N ALA A 189 -1.52 -7.83 18.82
CA ALA A 189 -0.35 -7.89 17.95
C ALA A 189 0.09 -6.48 17.50
N ALA A 190 -0.87 -5.62 17.12
CA ALA A 190 -0.61 -4.22 16.81
C ALA A 190 -0.10 -3.44 18.04
N LEU A 191 -0.64 -3.70 19.23
CA LEU A 191 -0.17 -3.10 20.48
C LEU A 191 1.28 -3.48 20.79
N VAL A 192 1.65 -4.75 20.61
CA VAL A 192 3.05 -5.20 20.75
C VAL A 192 3.97 -4.47 19.79
N ALA A 193 3.58 -4.38 18.49
CA ALA A 193 4.39 -3.69 17.48
C ALA A 193 4.57 -2.21 17.81
N ASN A 194 3.49 -1.49 18.09
CA ASN A 194 3.53 -0.06 18.40
C ASN A 194 4.18 0.22 19.76
N GLY A 195 4.00 -0.66 20.74
CA GLY A 195 4.69 -0.59 22.03
C GLY A 195 6.20 -0.74 21.91
N LEU A 196 6.67 -1.64 21.02
CA LEU A 196 8.10 -1.79 20.72
C LEU A 196 8.65 -0.57 19.98
N VAL A 197 7.91 0.01 19.04
CA VAL A 197 8.30 1.29 18.40
C VAL A 197 8.42 2.39 19.45
N ALA A 198 7.41 2.55 20.32
CA ALA A 198 7.44 3.53 21.39
C ALA A 198 8.63 3.35 22.33
N LEU A 199 8.91 2.10 22.70
CA LEU A 199 10.05 1.77 23.56
C LEU A 199 11.39 2.09 22.89
N LEU A 200 11.60 1.65 21.65
CA LEU A 200 12.85 1.87 20.91
C LEU A 200 13.13 3.35 20.71
N VAL A 201 12.11 4.13 20.33
CA VAL A 201 12.26 5.59 20.14
C VAL A 201 12.55 6.28 21.49
N THR A 202 11.82 5.92 22.55
CA THR A 202 12.06 6.47 23.90
C THR A 202 13.46 6.19 24.38
N VAL A 203 13.91 4.93 24.32
CA VAL A 203 15.25 4.53 24.78
C VAL A 203 16.34 5.16 23.90
N GLY A 204 16.16 5.14 22.57
CA GLY A 204 17.15 5.66 21.64
C GLY A 204 17.34 7.17 21.72
N LEU A 205 16.32 7.92 22.14
CA LEU A 205 16.37 9.38 22.28
C LEU A 205 16.50 9.85 23.74
N ALA A 206 16.55 8.95 24.73
CA ALA A 206 16.60 9.31 26.15
C ALA A 206 17.76 10.25 26.48
N GLY A 207 18.91 10.10 25.84
CA GLY A 207 20.08 10.97 25.98
C GLY A 207 19.89 12.42 25.49
N ARG A 208 18.80 12.71 24.75
CA ARG A 208 18.45 14.06 24.26
C ARG A 208 17.41 14.76 25.13
N GLY A 209 16.87 14.08 26.12
CA GLY A 209 15.84 14.55 27.05
C GLY A 209 14.78 13.47 27.27
N THR A 210 14.72 12.93 28.50
CA THR A 210 13.87 11.78 28.83
C THR A 210 12.37 12.06 28.67
N GLY A 211 11.92 13.27 29.07
CA GLY A 211 10.52 13.71 28.92
C GLY A 211 10.08 13.74 27.46
N GLY A 212 10.85 14.43 26.62
CA GLY A 212 10.57 14.55 25.19
C GLY A 212 10.67 13.21 24.46
N ALA A 213 11.64 12.36 24.81
CA ALA A 213 11.79 11.01 24.25
C ALA A 213 10.56 10.14 24.56
N LEU A 214 10.08 10.17 25.80
CA LEU A 214 8.89 9.45 26.21
C LEU A 214 7.64 10.01 25.52
N ALA A 215 7.51 11.33 25.43
CA ALA A 215 6.38 11.98 24.77
C ALA A 215 6.30 11.60 23.30
N LEU A 216 7.43 11.63 22.55
CA LEU A 216 7.49 11.23 21.14
C LEU A 216 7.20 9.74 20.97
N GLY A 217 7.84 8.87 21.78
CA GLY A 217 7.63 7.44 21.70
C GLY A 217 6.17 7.05 21.94
N LEU A 218 5.55 7.60 22.99
CA LEU A 218 4.14 7.35 23.29
C LEU A 218 3.21 7.91 22.21
N ALA A 219 3.49 9.10 21.68
CA ALA A 219 2.68 9.69 20.61
C ALA A 219 2.74 8.86 19.33
N LEU A 220 3.91 8.35 18.94
CA LEU A 220 4.07 7.43 17.80
C LEU A 220 3.32 6.13 18.00
N GLY A 221 3.50 5.50 19.17
CA GLY A 221 2.78 4.28 19.50
C GLY A 221 1.26 4.46 19.54
N ALA A 222 0.80 5.58 20.08
CA ALA A 222 -0.62 5.94 20.14
C ALA A 222 -1.21 6.22 18.74
N THR A 223 -0.45 6.91 17.87
CA THR A 223 -0.82 7.13 16.46
C THR A 223 -1.00 5.80 15.73
N GLY A 224 -0.04 4.88 15.86
CA GLY A 224 -0.15 3.56 15.29
C GLY A 224 -1.34 2.77 15.81
N MET A 225 -1.62 2.83 17.13
CA MET A 225 -2.78 2.16 17.74
C MET A 225 -4.12 2.76 17.28
N LEU A 226 -4.20 4.07 17.06
CA LEU A 226 -5.39 4.72 16.54
C LEU A 226 -5.70 4.20 15.11
N PHE A 227 -4.70 4.11 14.24
CA PHE A 227 -4.89 3.54 12.90
C PHE A 227 -5.08 2.02 12.91
N ALA A 228 -4.56 1.29 13.90
CA ALA A 228 -4.91 -0.11 14.14
C ALA A 228 -6.41 -0.27 14.44
N ALA A 229 -6.95 0.59 15.31
CA ALA A 229 -8.38 0.59 15.64
C ALA A 229 -9.24 1.00 14.44
N SER A 230 -8.80 1.99 13.64
CA SER A 230 -9.45 2.35 12.37
C SER A 230 -9.48 1.17 11.39
N ALA A 231 -8.38 0.44 11.25
CA ALA A 231 -8.30 -0.77 10.43
C ALA A 231 -9.22 -1.88 10.95
N ALA A 232 -9.34 -2.02 12.27
CA ALA A 232 -10.26 -2.95 12.92
C ALA A 232 -11.71 -2.62 12.57
N VAL A 233 -12.11 -1.35 12.58
CA VAL A 233 -13.44 -0.91 12.15
C VAL A 233 -13.65 -1.20 10.65
N ALA A 234 -12.70 -0.78 9.79
CA ALA A 234 -12.77 -1.01 8.35
C ALA A 234 -12.89 -2.51 8.00
N ALA A 235 -12.19 -3.38 8.72
CA ALA A 235 -12.28 -4.83 8.56
C ALA A 235 -13.68 -5.38 8.92
N GLN A 236 -14.46 -4.74 9.79
CA GLN A 236 -15.84 -5.14 10.05
C GLN A 236 -16.83 -4.63 8.99
N LEU A 237 -16.54 -3.48 8.37
CA LEU A 237 -17.41 -2.85 7.40
C LEU A 237 -17.38 -3.53 6.02
N THR A 238 -16.26 -4.16 5.64
CA THR A 238 -16.06 -4.67 4.28
C THR A 238 -15.83 -6.18 4.25
N GLU A 239 -16.17 -6.85 3.14
CA GLU A 239 -15.84 -8.27 2.90
C GLU A 239 -14.41 -8.47 2.39
N SER A 240 -13.81 -7.43 1.82
CA SER A 240 -12.51 -7.51 1.17
C SER A 240 -11.40 -6.89 2.02
N ALA A 241 -10.35 -7.67 2.29
CA ALA A 241 -9.13 -7.19 2.92
C ALA A 241 -8.48 -6.05 2.13
N ARG A 242 -8.58 -6.10 0.78
CA ARG A 242 -8.10 -5.01 -0.08
C ARG A 242 -8.86 -3.72 0.18
N LEU A 243 -10.19 -3.79 0.29
CA LEU A 243 -11.02 -2.61 0.55
C LEU A 243 -10.78 -2.08 1.97
N ALA A 244 -10.65 -2.96 2.96
CA ALA A 244 -10.30 -2.57 4.34
C ALA A 244 -8.96 -1.82 4.40
N LYS A 245 -7.92 -2.34 3.72
CA LYS A 245 -6.62 -1.66 3.57
C LYS A 245 -6.76 -0.32 2.84
N GLY A 246 -7.55 -0.29 1.76
CA GLY A 246 -7.79 0.93 0.98
C GLY A 246 -8.49 2.02 1.78
N LEU A 247 -9.54 1.69 2.53
CA LEU A 247 -10.26 2.64 3.38
C LEU A 247 -9.37 3.19 4.51
N THR A 248 -8.64 2.31 5.18
CA THR A 248 -7.73 2.75 6.25
C THR A 248 -6.57 3.57 5.69
N GLY A 249 -5.99 3.17 4.54
CA GLY A 249 -4.97 3.94 3.85
C GLY A 249 -5.46 5.32 3.40
N ALA A 250 -6.69 5.40 2.88
CA ALA A 250 -7.32 6.67 2.54
C ALA A 250 -7.52 7.57 3.78
N LEU A 251 -7.89 6.97 4.92
CA LEU A 251 -8.00 7.71 6.18
C LEU A 251 -6.64 8.26 6.65
N ILE A 252 -5.56 7.45 6.55
CA ILE A 252 -4.19 7.90 6.86
C ILE A 252 -3.80 9.06 5.93
N GLY A 253 -4.04 8.93 4.62
CA GLY A 253 -3.78 9.97 3.64
C GLY A 253 -4.60 11.24 3.89
N ALA A 254 -5.90 11.10 4.19
CA ALA A 254 -6.76 12.24 4.54
C ALA A 254 -6.29 12.95 5.81
N ALA A 255 -5.86 12.19 6.83
CA ALA A 255 -5.27 12.76 8.04
C ALA A 255 -4.01 13.58 7.72
N PHE A 256 -3.14 13.08 6.85
CA PHE A 256 -1.96 13.82 6.40
C PHE A 256 -2.33 15.12 5.67
N VAL A 257 -3.26 15.05 4.72
CA VAL A 257 -3.70 16.24 3.95
C VAL A 257 -4.37 17.27 4.85
N LEU A 258 -5.24 16.86 5.77
CA LEU A 258 -5.89 17.75 6.74
C LEU A 258 -4.87 18.48 7.60
N ARG A 259 -3.89 17.75 8.16
CA ARG A 259 -2.80 18.33 8.93
C ARG A 259 -1.98 19.29 8.07
N ALA A 260 -1.54 18.87 6.87
CA ALA A 260 -0.73 19.69 5.98
C ALA A 260 -1.43 21.00 5.61
N ALA A 261 -2.73 20.94 5.29
CA ALA A 261 -3.53 22.14 5.00
C ALA A 261 -3.66 23.07 6.22
N GLY A 262 -3.81 22.49 7.42
CA GLY A 262 -3.87 23.25 8.67
C GLY A 262 -2.56 23.97 8.97
N ASP A 263 -1.43 23.27 8.83
CA ASP A 263 -0.10 23.80 9.16
C ASP A 263 0.41 24.80 8.12
N ALA A 264 -0.02 24.68 6.86
CA ALA A 264 0.24 25.72 5.86
C ALA A 264 -0.32 27.08 6.29
N GLY A 265 -1.49 27.09 6.94
CA GLY A 265 -2.22 28.30 7.33
C GLY A 265 -1.78 28.94 8.64
N THR A 266 -1.07 28.21 9.52
CA THR A 266 -0.68 28.70 10.86
C THR A 266 0.75 28.33 11.21
N THR A 267 1.40 29.15 12.04
CA THR A 267 2.79 28.91 12.49
C THR A 267 2.88 28.23 13.85
N ASP A 268 1.76 28.11 14.57
CA ASP A 268 1.69 27.67 15.97
C ASP A 268 0.89 26.37 16.18
N GLY A 269 0.40 25.76 15.10
CA GLY A 269 -0.41 24.54 15.13
C GLY A 269 -1.81 24.75 15.72
N THR A 270 -2.36 25.97 15.68
CA THR A 270 -3.70 26.28 16.23
C THR A 270 -4.84 26.04 15.25
N SER A 271 -4.56 25.62 14.02
CA SER A 271 -5.56 25.36 13.00
C SER A 271 -6.56 24.27 13.42
N ALA A 272 -7.84 24.51 13.19
CA ALA A 272 -8.90 23.52 13.39
C ALA A 272 -8.66 22.26 12.53
N LEU A 273 -8.05 22.37 11.35
CA LEU A 273 -7.73 21.25 10.47
C LEU A 273 -6.63 20.37 11.05
N THR A 274 -5.60 20.97 11.65
CA THR A 274 -4.54 20.24 12.37
C THR A 274 -5.14 19.47 13.56
N TRP A 275 -6.04 20.10 14.32
CA TRP A 275 -6.75 19.43 15.42
C TRP A 275 -7.72 18.33 14.96
N ALA A 276 -8.32 18.45 13.77
CA ALA A 276 -9.17 17.41 13.20
C ALA A 276 -8.38 16.18 12.72
N SER A 277 -7.05 16.30 12.59
CA SER A 277 -6.18 15.23 12.12
C SER A 277 -5.50 14.49 13.28
N PRO A 278 -5.58 13.15 13.34
CA PRO A 278 -4.79 12.36 14.29
C PRO A 278 -3.27 12.53 14.12
N LEU A 279 -2.80 12.82 12.91
CA LEU A 279 -1.38 13.12 12.67
C LEU A 279 -1.01 14.51 13.20
N GLY A 280 -1.94 15.47 13.19
CA GLY A 280 -1.76 16.76 13.86
C GLY A 280 -1.61 16.59 15.38
N TRP A 281 -2.32 15.67 16.00
CA TRP A 281 -2.13 15.40 17.44
C TRP A 281 -0.71 14.92 17.76
N LEU A 282 -0.07 14.15 16.87
CA LEU A 282 1.31 13.68 17.03
C LEU A 282 2.28 14.86 17.20
N GLU A 283 2.17 15.89 16.37
CA GLU A 283 3.03 17.08 16.46
C GLU A 283 2.62 17.99 17.62
N LEU A 284 1.31 18.08 17.93
CA LEU A 284 0.78 18.90 19.01
C LEU A 284 1.10 18.38 20.42
N VAL A 285 1.61 17.16 20.55
CA VAL A 285 2.27 16.70 21.79
C VAL A 285 3.51 17.54 22.09
N ARG A 286 4.14 18.17 21.06
CA ARG A 286 5.31 19.05 21.19
C ARG A 286 6.48 18.40 21.94
N ALA A 287 6.83 17.18 21.56
CA ALA A 287 7.91 16.43 22.18
C ALA A 287 9.23 17.22 22.14
N PHE A 288 9.99 17.22 23.24
CA PHE A 288 11.24 17.96 23.45
C PHE A 288 11.10 19.50 23.42
N ALA A 289 9.84 20.01 23.48
CA ALA A 289 9.54 21.42 23.67
C ALA A 289 8.71 21.58 24.95
N VAL A 290 7.63 22.34 24.94
CA VAL A 290 6.67 22.34 26.05
C VAL A 290 5.67 21.23 25.83
N GLU A 291 5.95 20.03 26.41
CA GLU A 291 5.17 18.83 26.16
C GLU A 291 3.72 18.97 26.62
N ARG A 292 2.78 18.67 25.71
CA ARG A 292 1.35 18.67 25.97
C ARG A 292 0.83 17.25 26.20
N TRP A 293 1.10 16.68 27.38
CA TRP A 293 0.74 15.31 27.75
C TRP A 293 -0.75 14.99 27.61
N TRP A 294 -1.62 15.98 27.81
CA TRP A 294 -3.07 15.83 27.69
C TRP A 294 -3.51 15.42 26.28
N VAL A 295 -2.74 15.75 25.23
CA VAL A 295 -3.03 15.33 23.86
C VAL A 295 -3.00 13.81 23.73
N LEU A 296 -2.19 13.11 24.51
CA LEU A 296 -2.20 11.65 24.56
C LEU A 296 -3.54 11.08 25.01
N ALA A 297 -4.28 11.80 25.84
CA ALA A 297 -5.63 11.40 26.27
C ALA A 297 -6.61 11.39 25.08
N LEU A 298 -6.44 12.26 24.08
CA LEU A 298 -7.25 12.24 22.85
C LEU A 298 -7.01 10.95 22.06
N PHE A 299 -5.75 10.53 21.94
CA PHE A 299 -5.42 9.26 21.29
C PHE A 299 -6.06 8.08 22.02
N VAL A 300 -5.98 8.05 23.35
CA VAL A 300 -6.56 6.97 24.17
C VAL A 300 -8.09 6.95 24.00
N ALA A 301 -8.74 8.12 24.10
CA ALA A 301 -10.19 8.24 23.96
C ALA A 301 -10.67 7.83 22.56
N ALA A 302 -10.03 8.34 21.49
CA ALA A 302 -10.39 8.03 20.12
C ALA A 302 -10.13 6.55 19.78
N THR A 303 -8.98 6.00 20.19
CA THR A 303 -8.65 4.59 20.01
C THR A 303 -9.65 3.70 20.76
N GLY A 304 -9.96 4.03 22.02
CA GLY A 304 -10.94 3.30 22.84
C GLY A 304 -12.33 3.32 22.21
N ALA A 305 -12.78 4.47 21.73
CA ALA A 305 -14.06 4.62 21.03
C ALA A 305 -14.11 3.77 19.76
N GLN A 306 -13.05 3.79 18.93
CA GLN A 306 -12.98 2.99 17.71
C GLN A 306 -12.93 1.48 18.00
N ILE A 307 -12.20 1.05 19.04
CA ILE A 307 -12.17 -0.35 19.49
C ILE A 307 -13.57 -0.78 19.94
N ALA A 308 -14.28 0.05 20.73
CA ALA A 308 -15.64 -0.23 21.14
C ALA A 308 -16.59 -0.39 19.93
N VAL A 309 -16.47 0.49 18.94
CA VAL A 309 -17.22 0.39 17.68
C VAL A 309 -16.85 -0.90 16.94
N ALA A 310 -15.56 -1.24 16.81
CA ALA A 310 -15.12 -2.47 16.15
C ALA A 310 -15.70 -3.73 16.82
N TYR A 311 -15.75 -3.80 18.15
CA TYR A 311 -16.38 -4.91 18.87
C TYR A 311 -17.90 -4.92 18.72
N ALA A 312 -18.54 -3.75 18.76
CA ALA A 312 -19.99 -3.66 18.55
C ALA A 312 -20.40 -4.14 17.15
N LEU A 313 -19.59 -3.81 16.13
CA LEU A 313 -19.78 -4.30 14.77
C LEU A 313 -19.51 -5.82 14.69
N ALA A 314 -18.42 -6.30 15.28
CA ALA A 314 -18.08 -7.72 15.29
C ALA A 314 -19.15 -8.58 15.96
N ASP A 315 -19.81 -8.08 17.03
CA ASP A 315 -20.89 -8.80 17.70
C ASP A 315 -22.18 -8.87 16.89
N ARG A 316 -22.40 -7.96 15.93
CA ARG A 316 -23.60 -7.89 15.09
C ARG A 316 -23.43 -8.55 13.72
N ARG A 317 -22.23 -8.95 13.37
CA ARG A 317 -21.87 -9.49 12.05
C ARG A 317 -21.66 -11.00 12.11
N ASP A 318 -22.19 -11.76 11.17
CA ASP A 318 -21.83 -13.17 11.02
C ASP A 318 -20.45 -13.31 10.32
N LEU A 319 -19.76 -14.43 10.58
CA LEU A 319 -18.47 -14.73 9.98
C LEU A 319 -18.57 -14.70 8.44
N GLY A 320 -17.62 -14.06 7.79
CA GLY A 320 -17.60 -13.91 6.34
C GLY A 320 -18.49 -12.80 5.78
N MET A 321 -19.51 -12.33 6.54
CA MET A 321 -20.40 -11.24 6.11
C MET A 321 -19.80 -9.86 6.37
N SER A 322 -20.44 -8.81 5.83
CA SER A 322 -20.07 -7.41 6.08
C SER A 322 -21.29 -6.50 6.14
N PHE A 323 -21.11 -5.29 6.68
CA PHE A 323 -22.16 -4.26 6.64
C PHE A 323 -22.30 -3.59 5.28
N LEU A 324 -21.23 -3.65 4.46
CA LEU A 324 -21.22 -3.19 3.07
C LEU A 324 -21.09 -4.42 2.16
N PRO A 325 -22.21 -5.10 1.83
CA PRO A 325 -22.15 -6.31 1.02
C PRO A 325 -21.62 -6.00 -0.36
N ALA A 326 -20.90 -6.96 -0.94
CA ALA A 326 -20.48 -6.87 -2.33
C ALA A 326 -21.72 -6.73 -3.22
N ARG A 327 -21.77 -5.68 -4.03
CA ARG A 327 -22.87 -5.50 -4.99
C ARG A 327 -22.76 -6.58 -6.06
N PRO A 328 -23.79 -7.39 -6.30
CA PRO A 328 -23.80 -8.30 -7.43
C PRO A 328 -23.60 -7.49 -8.70
N GLY A 329 -22.69 -7.95 -9.56
CA GLY A 329 -22.49 -7.34 -10.87
C GLY A 329 -23.75 -7.48 -11.74
N PRO A 330 -23.85 -6.79 -12.87
CA PRO A 330 -24.92 -7.02 -13.83
C PRO A 330 -24.88 -8.49 -14.30
N ALA A 331 -26.06 -9.07 -14.55
CA ALA A 331 -26.21 -10.46 -15.00
C ALA A 331 -25.43 -10.74 -16.29
N GLU A 332 -25.34 -9.74 -17.16
CA GLU A 332 -24.49 -9.76 -18.35
C GLU A 332 -23.25 -8.91 -18.14
N GLY A 333 -22.07 -9.53 -18.28
CA GLY A 333 -20.78 -8.85 -18.12
C GLY A 333 -20.44 -7.99 -19.34
N ARG A 334 -20.07 -6.73 -19.11
CA ARG A 334 -19.53 -5.83 -20.14
C ARG A 334 -18.05 -6.05 -20.46
N ILE A 335 -17.41 -7.07 -19.86
CA ILE A 335 -15.98 -7.31 -20.01
C ILE A 335 -15.77 -8.26 -21.17
N GLY A 336 -15.60 -7.71 -22.38
CA GLY A 336 -15.39 -8.47 -23.61
C GLY A 336 -13.92 -8.81 -23.93
N SER A 337 -12.94 -8.42 -23.09
CA SER A 337 -11.54 -8.68 -23.35
C SER A 337 -10.69 -8.84 -22.10
N ALA A 338 -9.56 -9.55 -22.21
CA ALA A 338 -8.58 -9.70 -21.14
C ALA A 338 -8.00 -8.33 -20.68
N GLY A 339 -7.83 -7.38 -21.61
CA GLY A 339 -7.38 -6.03 -21.30
C GLY A 339 -8.40 -5.23 -20.49
N ALA A 340 -9.70 -5.33 -20.82
CA ALA A 340 -10.76 -4.69 -20.04
C ALA A 340 -10.84 -5.24 -18.61
N LEU A 341 -10.59 -6.54 -18.43
CA LEU A 341 -10.49 -7.16 -17.11
C LEU A 341 -9.28 -6.63 -16.35
N ALA A 342 -8.10 -6.62 -16.97
CA ALA A 342 -6.87 -6.08 -16.36
C ALA A 342 -7.06 -4.63 -15.90
N TRP A 343 -7.68 -3.78 -16.75
CA TRP A 343 -8.04 -2.41 -16.40
C TRP A 343 -8.96 -2.35 -15.18
N ARG A 344 -10.07 -3.10 -15.20
CA ARG A 344 -11.03 -3.13 -14.08
C ARG A 344 -10.38 -3.53 -12.77
N LEU A 345 -9.45 -4.49 -12.81
CA LEU A 345 -8.75 -4.99 -11.62
C LEU A 345 -7.74 -3.99 -11.04
N GLN A 346 -7.17 -3.10 -11.88
CA GLN A 346 -6.07 -2.22 -11.49
C GLN A 346 -6.45 -0.74 -11.43
N ARG A 347 -7.55 -0.30 -12.06
CA ARG A 347 -7.95 1.12 -12.15
C ARG A 347 -8.03 1.84 -10.80
N GLY A 348 -8.50 1.14 -9.74
CA GLY A 348 -8.60 1.75 -8.40
C GLY A 348 -7.23 2.01 -7.78
N ALA A 349 -6.29 1.07 -7.92
CA ALA A 349 -4.91 1.29 -7.48
C ALA A 349 -4.23 2.38 -8.29
N LEU A 350 -4.40 2.36 -9.63
CA LEU A 350 -3.86 3.39 -10.52
C LEU A 350 -4.39 4.78 -10.18
N ALA A 351 -5.70 4.92 -9.90
CA ALA A 351 -6.28 6.19 -9.47
C ALA A 351 -5.68 6.70 -8.15
N GLY A 352 -5.47 5.79 -7.18
CA GLY A 352 -4.82 6.15 -5.92
C GLY A 352 -3.37 6.60 -6.11
N TRP A 353 -2.59 5.90 -6.92
CA TRP A 353 -1.23 6.31 -7.28
C TRP A 353 -1.20 7.64 -8.04
N SER A 354 -2.11 7.83 -9.00
CA SER A 354 -2.24 9.06 -9.79
C SER A 354 -2.53 10.27 -8.90
N LEU A 355 -3.49 10.15 -8.00
CA LEU A 355 -3.81 11.22 -7.05
C LEU A 355 -2.64 11.48 -6.10
N GLY A 356 -2.00 10.43 -5.58
CA GLY A 356 -0.84 10.56 -4.69
C GLY A 356 0.32 11.28 -5.37
N PHE A 357 0.65 10.93 -6.61
CA PHE A 357 1.72 11.59 -7.37
C PHE A 357 1.42 13.05 -7.69
N LEU A 358 0.17 13.36 -8.05
CA LEU A 358 -0.25 14.75 -8.28
C LEU A 358 -0.09 15.58 -7.00
N VAL A 359 -0.62 15.10 -5.87
CA VAL A 359 -0.57 15.82 -4.59
C VAL A 359 0.86 16.00 -4.10
N VAL A 360 1.67 14.93 -4.13
CA VAL A 360 3.09 14.98 -3.73
C VAL A 360 3.87 15.89 -4.66
N GLY A 361 3.58 15.86 -5.97
CA GLY A 361 4.16 16.78 -6.94
C GLY A 361 3.87 18.25 -6.58
N VAL A 362 2.60 18.59 -6.32
CA VAL A 362 2.21 19.97 -5.92
C VAL A 362 2.95 20.41 -4.66
N VAL A 363 3.03 19.55 -3.65
CA VAL A 363 3.74 19.86 -2.40
C VAL A 363 5.23 20.09 -2.66
N PHE A 364 5.89 19.21 -3.40
CA PHE A 364 7.32 19.36 -3.71
C PHE A 364 7.60 20.56 -4.60
N GLY A 365 6.75 20.83 -5.59
CA GLY A 365 6.87 22.02 -6.42
C GLY A 365 6.78 23.30 -5.61
N GLY A 366 5.80 23.39 -4.69
CA GLY A 366 5.65 24.57 -3.81
C GLY A 366 6.79 24.77 -2.80
N MET A 367 7.66 23.76 -2.63
CA MET A 367 8.85 23.86 -1.77
C MET A 367 10.09 24.36 -2.53
N ALA A 368 10.07 24.37 -3.87
CA ALA A 368 11.27 24.57 -4.69
C ALA A 368 11.99 25.89 -4.39
N ASP A 369 11.26 26.99 -4.34
CA ASP A 369 11.84 28.31 -4.06
C ASP A 369 12.33 28.43 -2.62
N GLY A 370 11.55 27.97 -1.66
CA GLY A 370 11.95 27.96 -0.25
C GLY A 370 13.15 27.06 0.05
N ALA A 371 13.27 25.93 -0.66
CA ALA A 371 14.44 25.07 -0.54
C ALA A 371 15.71 25.72 -1.12
N ALA A 372 15.58 26.47 -2.21
CA ALA A 372 16.69 27.23 -2.81
C ALA A 372 17.19 28.34 -1.88
N GLU A 373 16.28 29.09 -1.21
CA GLU A 373 16.62 30.11 -0.22
C GLU A 373 17.38 29.54 0.97
N LEU A 374 16.93 28.41 1.51
CA LEU A 374 17.59 27.73 2.63
C LEU A 374 19.00 27.24 2.30
N VAL A 375 19.19 26.75 1.09
CA VAL A 375 20.48 26.21 0.63
C VAL A 375 21.47 27.33 0.34
N GLY A 376 20.98 28.55 -0.01
CA GLY A 376 21.80 29.71 -0.30
C GLY A 376 22.85 30.00 0.77
N ASP A 377 22.52 29.81 2.04
CA ASP A 377 23.36 30.16 3.19
C ASP A 377 24.17 28.99 3.79
N ASN A 378 23.89 27.73 3.40
CA ASN A 378 24.58 26.56 3.95
C ASN A 378 25.34 25.78 2.88
N ALA A 379 26.68 25.93 2.87
CA ALA A 379 27.57 25.30 1.88
C ALA A 379 27.48 23.76 1.83
N LYS A 380 27.31 23.08 3.00
CA LYS A 380 27.18 21.62 3.05
C LYS A 380 25.85 21.14 2.44
N THR A 381 24.77 21.85 2.73
CA THR A 381 23.45 21.52 2.17
C THR A 381 23.41 21.77 0.67
N ARG A 382 24.06 22.85 0.20
CA ARG A 382 24.25 23.12 -1.23
C ARG A 382 24.98 21.98 -1.93
N GLU A 383 26.11 21.53 -1.38
CA GLU A 383 26.88 20.43 -1.93
C GLU A 383 26.08 19.12 -2.00
N ILE A 384 25.25 18.80 -0.99
CA ILE A 384 24.37 17.63 -0.99
C ILE A 384 23.31 17.74 -2.09
N ILE A 385 22.65 18.89 -2.23
CA ILE A 385 21.63 19.09 -3.27
C ILE A 385 22.23 19.08 -4.67
N GLU A 386 23.38 19.72 -4.87
CA GLU A 386 24.10 19.67 -6.16
C GLU A 386 24.49 18.23 -6.52
N ARG A 387 24.94 17.43 -5.55
CA ARG A 387 25.21 15.99 -5.76
C ARG A 387 23.94 15.19 -6.07
N MET A 388 22.82 15.52 -5.47
CA MET A 388 21.56 14.83 -5.66
C MET A 388 20.79 15.32 -6.88
N GLY A 389 20.87 16.63 -7.19
CA GLY A 389 20.10 17.29 -8.24
C GLY A 389 20.88 17.64 -9.51
N GLY A 390 22.21 17.66 -9.48
CA GLY A 390 23.05 18.07 -10.59
C GLY A 390 23.55 19.52 -10.49
N THR A 391 24.28 19.96 -11.51
CA THR A 391 24.79 21.34 -11.66
C THR A 391 23.71 22.21 -12.27
N GLY A 392 23.44 23.35 -11.75
CA GLY A 392 22.43 24.27 -12.26
C GLY A 392 21.96 25.24 -11.18
N ALA A 393 20.93 26.00 -11.46
CA ALA A 393 20.26 26.77 -10.43
C ALA A 393 19.74 25.86 -9.32
N LEU A 394 19.82 26.29 -8.07
CA LEU A 394 19.42 25.47 -6.91
C LEU A 394 17.98 24.99 -6.99
N THR A 395 17.08 25.81 -7.53
CA THR A 395 15.69 25.45 -7.77
C THR A 395 15.57 24.29 -8.77
N ASP A 396 16.34 24.35 -9.88
CA ASP A 396 16.36 23.28 -10.89
C ASP A 396 16.95 22.00 -10.31
N ALA A 397 18.02 22.08 -9.51
CA ALA A 397 18.64 20.95 -8.83
C ALA A 397 17.65 20.29 -7.84
N PHE A 398 16.86 21.09 -7.12
CA PHE A 398 15.82 20.58 -6.23
C PHE A 398 14.71 19.89 -7.03
N LEU A 399 14.19 20.51 -8.09
CA LEU A 399 13.15 19.93 -8.95
C LEU A 399 13.62 18.63 -9.60
N ALA A 400 14.87 18.60 -10.10
CA ALA A 400 15.48 17.40 -10.66
C ALA A 400 15.60 16.26 -9.63
N THR A 401 15.96 16.60 -8.39
CA THR A 401 16.01 15.63 -7.28
C THR A 401 14.62 15.05 -6.97
N MET A 402 13.60 15.90 -6.92
CA MET A 402 12.23 15.46 -6.66
C MET A 402 11.66 14.66 -7.82
N ALA A 403 11.94 15.03 -9.07
CA ALA A 403 11.57 14.24 -10.25
C ALA A 403 12.21 12.85 -10.22
N GLY A 404 13.50 12.77 -9.85
CA GLY A 404 14.20 11.49 -9.64
C GLY A 404 13.57 10.64 -8.54
N LEU A 405 13.20 11.24 -7.41
CA LEU A 405 12.52 10.55 -6.32
C LEU A 405 11.15 10.00 -6.76
N LEU A 406 10.35 10.80 -7.47
CA LEU A 406 9.08 10.34 -8.04
C LEU A 406 9.31 9.18 -9.02
N GLY A 407 10.36 9.23 -9.84
CA GLY A 407 10.76 8.12 -10.70
C GLY A 407 11.03 6.84 -9.91
N MET A 408 11.84 6.91 -8.87
CA MET A 408 12.16 5.77 -8.01
C MET A 408 10.93 5.20 -7.31
N VAL A 409 10.02 6.05 -6.85
CA VAL A 409 8.74 5.61 -6.24
C VAL A 409 7.81 4.99 -7.29
N ALA A 410 7.81 5.48 -8.54
CA ALA A 410 7.05 4.89 -9.64
C ALA A 410 7.49 3.46 -9.97
N ALA A 411 8.75 3.10 -9.70
CA ALA A 411 9.22 1.71 -9.83
C ALA A 411 8.49 0.75 -8.89
N LEU A 412 8.03 1.19 -7.73
CA LEU A 412 7.22 0.38 -6.82
C LEU A 412 5.82 0.12 -7.43
N HIS A 413 5.25 1.13 -8.09
CA HIS A 413 3.97 0.97 -8.79
C HIS A 413 4.06 -0.07 -9.91
N ILE A 414 5.05 0.06 -10.81
CA ILE A 414 5.16 -0.85 -11.96
C ILE A 414 5.41 -2.28 -11.52
N VAL A 415 6.25 -2.51 -10.49
CA VAL A 415 6.48 -3.84 -9.90
C VAL A 415 5.19 -4.41 -9.32
N SER A 416 4.44 -3.62 -8.53
CA SER A 416 3.18 -4.08 -7.95
C SER A 416 2.15 -4.44 -9.03
N SER A 417 2.10 -3.67 -10.12
CA SER A 417 1.20 -3.86 -11.24
C SER A 417 1.56 -5.10 -12.07
N VAL A 418 2.85 -5.34 -12.34
CA VAL A 418 3.34 -6.53 -13.04
C VAL A 418 3.15 -7.80 -12.19
N LEU A 419 3.46 -7.76 -10.89
CA LEU A 419 3.29 -8.90 -10.00
C LEU A 419 1.81 -9.29 -9.78
N ARG A 420 0.87 -8.47 -10.25
CA ARG A 420 -0.52 -8.87 -10.35
C ARG A 420 -0.70 -10.13 -11.21
N LEU A 421 0.09 -10.29 -12.29
CA LEU A 421 0.11 -11.51 -13.10
C LEU A 421 0.41 -12.74 -12.24
N THR A 422 1.46 -12.67 -11.40
CA THR A 422 1.81 -13.75 -10.47
C THR A 422 0.68 -14.05 -9.49
N GLY A 423 0.02 -13.00 -8.98
CA GLY A 423 -1.12 -13.15 -8.06
C GLY A 423 -2.38 -13.75 -8.72
N GLU A 424 -2.65 -13.46 -9.98
CA GLU A 424 -3.76 -14.07 -10.74
C GLU A 424 -3.45 -15.53 -11.10
N GLU A 425 -2.20 -15.86 -11.41
CA GLU A 425 -1.74 -17.23 -11.68
C GLU A 425 -1.76 -18.09 -10.42
N SER A 426 -1.08 -17.66 -9.36
CA SER A 426 -1.00 -18.41 -8.08
C SER A 426 -2.36 -18.56 -7.38
N GLY A 427 -3.29 -17.63 -7.64
CA GLY A 427 -4.67 -17.70 -7.15
C GLY A 427 -5.61 -18.49 -8.06
N GLN A 428 -5.10 -19.20 -9.08
CA GLN A 428 -5.86 -20.01 -10.06
C GLN A 428 -6.97 -19.23 -10.80
N ARG A 429 -6.90 -17.88 -10.79
CA ARG A 429 -7.87 -17.01 -11.47
C ARG A 429 -7.57 -16.83 -12.96
N ALA A 430 -6.34 -17.08 -13.39
CA ALA A 430 -5.96 -17.06 -14.79
C ALA A 430 -6.47 -18.30 -15.55
N GLU A 431 -6.61 -19.44 -14.88
CA GLU A 431 -6.97 -20.73 -15.49
C GLU A 431 -8.33 -20.68 -16.23
N PRO A 432 -9.44 -20.20 -15.62
CA PRO A 432 -10.72 -20.12 -16.33
C PRO A 432 -10.69 -19.19 -17.54
N LEU A 433 -9.82 -18.17 -17.54
CA LEU A 433 -9.66 -17.26 -18.68
C LEU A 433 -8.89 -17.93 -19.82
N LEU A 434 -7.85 -18.68 -19.48
CA LEU A 434 -6.99 -19.37 -20.44
C LEU A 434 -7.61 -20.64 -21.02
N ALA A 435 -8.58 -21.24 -20.30
CA ALA A 435 -9.43 -22.33 -20.81
C ALA A 435 -10.36 -21.89 -21.95
N ASN A 436 -10.62 -20.58 -22.05
CA ASN A 436 -11.36 -19.98 -23.17
C ASN A 436 -10.40 -19.54 -24.29
N ALA A 437 -10.91 -18.93 -25.36
CA ALA A 437 -10.14 -18.47 -26.52
C ALA A 437 -9.18 -17.30 -26.25
N VAL A 438 -8.63 -17.16 -25.03
CA VAL A 438 -7.69 -16.13 -24.62
C VAL A 438 -6.29 -16.72 -24.53
N GLY A 439 -5.41 -16.35 -25.46
CA GLY A 439 -4.01 -16.78 -25.39
C GLY A 439 -3.23 -16.12 -24.25
N ARG A 440 -2.23 -16.82 -23.69
CA ARG A 440 -1.37 -16.37 -22.57
C ARG A 440 -0.77 -14.98 -22.81
N LEU A 441 -0.28 -14.71 -24.04
CA LEU A 441 0.30 -13.40 -24.38
C LEU A 441 -0.74 -12.29 -24.39
N ARG A 442 -1.96 -12.55 -24.86
CA ARG A 442 -3.06 -11.55 -24.86
C ARG A 442 -3.48 -11.22 -23.43
N TRP A 443 -3.54 -12.23 -22.55
CA TRP A 443 -3.82 -12.04 -21.14
C TRP A 443 -2.72 -11.21 -20.47
N ALA A 444 -1.45 -11.56 -20.63
CA ALA A 444 -0.32 -10.81 -20.07
C ALA A 444 -0.26 -9.39 -20.63
N ALA A 445 -0.43 -9.20 -21.95
CA ALA A 445 -0.40 -7.88 -22.60
C ALA A 445 -1.41 -6.91 -21.96
N GLY A 446 -2.62 -7.37 -21.61
CA GLY A 446 -3.61 -6.54 -20.94
C GLY A 446 -3.10 -5.97 -19.60
N HIS A 447 -2.44 -6.79 -18.77
CA HIS A 447 -1.85 -6.35 -17.51
C HIS A 447 -0.63 -5.45 -17.72
N LEU A 448 0.24 -5.78 -18.69
CA LEU A 448 1.43 -5.00 -19.00
C LEU A 448 1.09 -3.62 -19.54
N THR A 449 0.05 -3.50 -20.39
CA THR A 449 -0.43 -2.19 -20.87
C THR A 449 -0.83 -1.29 -19.69
N VAL A 450 -1.52 -1.84 -18.67
CA VAL A 450 -1.87 -1.07 -17.47
C VAL A 450 -0.64 -0.75 -16.64
N ALA A 451 0.34 -1.64 -16.53
CA ALA A 451 1.55 -1.43 -15.74
C ALA A 451 2.45 -0.34 -16.35
N PHE A 452 2.78 -0.46 -17.64
CA PHE A 452 3.65 0.48 -18.35
C PHE A 452 2.94 1.80 -18.64
N GLY A 453 1.71 1.77 -19.15
CA GLY A 453 0.89 2.97 -19.36
C GLY A 453 0.53 3.67 -18.06
N GLY A 454 0.26 2.91 -16.99
CA GLY A 454 0.00 3.44 -15.66
C GLY A 454 1.21 4.17 -15.08
N SER A 455 2.44 3.62 -15.22
CA SER A 455 3.65 4.31 -14.77
C SER A 455 3.89 5.62 -15.55
N THR A 456 3.53 5.65 -16.84
CA THR A 456 3.56 6.89 -17.63
C THR A 456 2.59 7.93 -17.09
N LEU A 457 1.35 7.51 -16.83
CA LEU A 457 0.31 8.41 -16.31
C LEU A 457 0.69 9.01 -14.96
N ILE A 458 1.17 8.18 -14.01
CA ILE A 458 1.50 8.67 -12.65
C ILE A 458 2.69 9.63 -12.67
N LEU A 459 3.71 9.37 -13.50
CA LEU A 459 4.85 10.29 -13.64
C LEU A 459 4.47 11.59 -14.33
N LEU A 460 3.62 11.53 -15.35
CA LEU A 460 3.08 12.73 -15.98
C LEU A 460 2.31 13.59 -14.97
N LEU A 461 1.42 12.98 -14.18
CA LEU A 461 0.66 13.69 -13.14
C LEU A 461 1.56 14.21 -12.01
N GLY A 462 2.58 13.45 -11.62
CA GLY A 462 3.58 13.91 -10.65
C GLY A 462 4.35 15.13 -11.14
N GLY A 463 4.77 15.12 -12.41
CA GLY A 463 5.46 16.26 -13.03
C GLY A 463 4.56 17.47 -13.25
N LEU A 464 3.30 17.27 -13.65
CA LEU A 464 2.31 18.35 -13.67
C LEU A 464 2.08 18.93 -12.28
N GLY A 465 2.00 18.07 -11.25
CA GLY A 465 1.94 18.51 -9.86
C GLY A 465 3.13 19.37 -9.46
N LEU A 466 4.37 18.94 -9.80
CA LEU A 466 5.59 19.73 -9.57
C LEU A 466 5.52 21.12 -10.20
N GLY A 467 5.13 21.20 -11.48
CA GLY A 467 5.00 22.47 -12.19
C GLY A 467 3.89 23.35 -11.62
N ILE A 468 2.73 22.78 -11.24
CA ILE A 468 1.64 23.51 -10.59
C ILE A 468 2.10 24.09 -9.24
N GLY A 469 2.77 23.29 -8.42
CA GLY A 469 3.27 23.72 -7.12
C GLY A 469 4.34 24.78 -7.21
N HIS A 470 5.25 24.69 -8.17
CA HIS A 470 6.29 25.67 -8.43
C HIS A 470 5.75 26.97 -9.09
N GLY A 471 4.56 26.90 -9.73
CA GLY A 471 3.94 28.06 -10.38
C GLY A 471 4.56 28.45 -11.73
N SER A 472 5.52 27.69 -12.25
CA SER A 472 6.18 27.94 -13.54
C SER A 472 6.62 26.63 -14.20
N ASP A 473 6.95 26.71 -15.49
CA ASP A 473 7.49 25.62 -16.33
C ASP A 473 6.84 24.23 -16.15
N LEU A 474 5.52 24.17 -16.35
CA LEU A 474 4.74 22.93 -16.32
C LEU A 474 5.30 21.88 -17.28
N ALA A 475 5.77 22.29 -18.46
CA ALA A 475 6.27 21.39 -19.50
C ALA A 475 7.63 20.80 -19.11
N GLY A 476 8.54 21.61 -18.57
CA GLY A 476 9.86 21.15 -18.10
C GLY A 476 9.75 20.20 -16.91
N ALA A 477 8.92 20.53 -15.92
CA ALA A 477 8.67 19.67 -14.77
C ALA A 477 8.02 18.34 -15.16
N ALA A 478 7.02 18.36 -16.06
CA ALA A 478 6.41 17.15 -16.62
C ALA A 478 7.44 16.33 -17.42
N GLY A 479 8.25 16.99 -18.25
CA GLY A 479 9.33 16.37 -19.01
C GLY A 479 10.37 15.70 -18.14
N ALA A 480 10.80 16.35 -17.05
CA ALA A 480 11.76 15.81 -16.08
C ALA A 480 11.26 14.51 -15.42
N CYS A 481 9.99 14.47 -15.05
CA CYS A 481 9.37 13.25 -14.50
C CYS A 481 9.21 12.15 -15.57
N VAL A 482 8.77 12.50 -16.77
CA VAL A 482 8.61 11.55 -17.88
C VAL A 482 9.96 10.97 -18.32
N ALA A 483 11.05 11.75 -18.23
CA ALA A 483 12.40 11.26 -18.52
C ALA A 483 12.86 10.14 -17.57
N GLN A 484 12.20 9.91 -16.43
CA GLN A 484 12.47 8.78 -15.53
C GLN A 484 11.89 7.45 -16.04
N LEU A 485 10.96 7.47 -17.02
CA LEU A 485 10.26 6.28 -17.53
C LEU A 485 11.18 5.15 -17.98
N PRO A 486 12.26 5.38 -18.73
CA PRO A 486 13.12 4.27 -19.17
C PRO A 486 13.67 3.44 -18.00
N ALA A 487 14.11 4.09 -16.91
CA ALA A 487 14.59 3.40 -15.71
C ALA A 487 13.46 2.63 -14.99
N VAL A 488 12.28 3.23 -14.87
CA VAL A 488 11.08 2.59 -14.31
C VAL A 488 10.69 1.36 -15.14
N TRP A 489 10.72 1.49 -16.46
CA TRP A 489 10.38 0.40 -17.39
C TRP A 489 11.40 -0.74 -17.33
N VAL A 490 12.70 -0.48 -17.11
CA VAL A 490 13.71 -1.53 -16.91
C VAL A 490 13.36 -2.38 -15.67
N ILE A 491 13.00 -1.74 -14.55
CA ILE A 491 12.62 -2.46 -13.33
C ILE A 491 11.33 -3.26 -13.54
N GLY A 492 10.34 -2.67 -14.21
CA GLY A 492 9.12 -3.37 -14.59
C GLY A 492 9.37 -4.55 -15.53
N ALA A 493 10.23 -4.37 -16.53
CA ALA A 493 10.62 -5.41 -17.49
C ALA A 493 11.37 -6.57 -16.82
N LEU A 494 12.21 -6.27 -15.82
CA LEU A 494 12.84 -7.32 -15.01
C LEU A 494 11.80 -8.11 -14.20
N ALA A 495 10.78 -7.46 -13.66
CA ALA A 495 9.67 -8.15 -13.01
C ALA A 495 8.91 -9.06 -14.00
N VAL A 496 8.71 -8.62 -15.26
CA VAL A 496 8.13 -9.44 -16.34
C VAL A 496 9.01 -10.63 -16.66
N LEU A 497 10.32 -10.44 -16.77
CA LEU A 497 11.28 -11.51 -17.01
C LEU A 497 11.26 -12.55 -15.89
N LEU A 498 11.30 -12.12 -14.64
CA LEU A 498 11.22 -13.00 -13.48
C LEU A 498 9.90 -13.77 -13.45
N HIS A 499 8.77 -13.11 -13.70
CA HIS A 499 7.47 -13.78 -13.78
C HIS A 499 7.44 -14.83 -14.90
N GLY A 500 7.98 -14.52 -16.08
CA GLY A 500 7.99 -15.42 -17.23
C GLY A 500 8.94 -16.60 -17.09
N ALA A 501 10.17 -16.35 -16.64
CA ALA A 501 11.23 -17.35 -16.61
C ALA A 501 11.33 -18.11 -15.27
N ALA A 502 11.04 -17.45 -14.14
CA ALA A 502 11.25 -18.01 -12.81
C ALA A 502 10.17 -17.51 -11.82
N PRO A 503 8.88 -17.89 -11.98
CA PRO A 503 7.75 -17.32 -11.23
C PRO A 503 7.88 -17.43 -9.71
N ARG A 504 8.56 -18.49 -9.21
CA ARG A 504 8.86 -18.64 -7.78
C ARG A 504 9.71 -17.49 -7.20
N TYR A 505 10.50 -16.82 -8.05
CA TYR A 505 11.36 -15.68 -7.68
C TYR A 505 10.79 -14.34 -8.12
N ALA A 506 9.59 -14.28 -8.69
CA ALA A 506 9.00 -13.03 -9.18
C ALA A 506 8.94 -11.94 -8.08
N VAL A 507 8.73 -12.34 -6.83
CA VAL A 507 8.71 -11.45 -5.66
C VAL A 507 10.07 -10.74 -5.45
N ALA A 508 11.19 -11.29 -5.95
CA ALA A 508 12.50 -10.64 -5.87
C ALA A 508 12.54 -9.29 -6.65
N ALA A 509 11.59 -9.04 -7.56
CA ALA A 509 11.44 -7.73 -8.19
C ALA A 509 11.27 -6.58 -7.18
N TRP A 510 10.66 -6.86 -6.01
CA TRP A 510 10.59 -5.89 -4.92
C TRP A 510 11.95 -5.56 -4.32
N ALA A 511 12.83 -6.56 -4.18
CA ALA A 511 14.19 -6.34 -3.70
C ALA A 511 14.98 -5.47 -4.69
N VAL A 512 14.82 -5.71 -5.99
CA VAL A 512 15.46 -4.88 -7.03
C VAL A 512 14.97 -3.43 -6.98
N ALA A 513 13.64 -3.23 -6.91
CA ALA A 513 13.08 -1.88 -6.82
C ALA A 513 13.51 -1.17 -5.53
N GLY A 514 13.50 -1.88 -4.40
CA GLY A 514 13.97 -1.35 -3.11
C GLY A 514 15.46 -1.01 -3.12
N THR A 515 16.30 -1.84 -3.73
CA THR A 515 17.74 -1.57 -3.89
C THR A 515 17.97 -0.36 -4.80
N ALA A 516 17.27 -0.25 -5.92
CA ALA A 516 17.37 0.88 -6.83
C ALA A 516 16.98 2.19 -6.13
N LEU A 517 15.91 2.17 -5.32
CA LEU A 517 15.48 3.31 -4.51
C LEU A 517 16.52 3.65 -3.43
N ALA A 518 17.03 2.66 -2.70
CA ALA A 518 18.04 2.86 -1.68
C ALA A 518 19.34 3.44 -2.26
N LEU A 519 19.82 2.91 -3.38
CA LEU A 519 21.01 3.42 -4.07
C LEU A 519 20.79 4.85 -4.59
N GLY A 520 19.63 5.12 -5.18
CA GLY A 520 19.32 6.44 -5.74
C GLY A 520 19.16 7.52 -4.67
N TRP A 521 18.56 7.18 -3.51
CA TRP A 521 18.26 8.15 -2.46
C TRP A 521 19.36 8.26 -1.40
N VAL A 522 19.87 7.11 -0.91
CA VAL A 522 20.85 7.06 0.19
C VAL A 522 22.29 7.01 -0.33
N GLY A 523 22.51 6.44 -1.51
CA GLY A 523 23.83 6.27 -2.09
C GLY A 523 24.66 7.56 -2.20
N PRO A 524 24.10 8.67 -2.71
CA PRO A 524 24.81 9.94 -2.77
C PRO A 524 25.20 10.47 -1.39
N ALA A 525 24.33 10.33 -0.38
CA ALA A 525 24.59 10.77 0.98
C ALA A 525 25.70 9.95 1.67
N LEU A 526 25.83 8.67 1.32
CA LEU A 526 26.87 7.76 1.83
C LEU A 526 28.17 7.81 1.01
N ASN A 527 28.24 8.63 -0.04
CA ASN A 527 29.38 8.69 -0.97
C ASN A 527 29.78 7.31 -1.51
N LEU A 528 28.78 6.48 -1.90
CA LEU A 528 29.05 5.15 -2.44
C LEU A 528 29.86 5.23 -3.74
N PRO A 529 30.76 4.25 -4.00
CA PRO A 529 31.49 4.19 -5.25
C PRO A 529 30.57 4.22 -6.47
N GLN A 530 30.93 4.92 -7.53
CA GLN A 530 30.14 5.05 -8.76
C GLN A 530 29.76 3.68 -9.35
N ALA A 531 30.66 2.68 -9.25
CA ALA A 531 30.36 1.32 -9.69
C ALA A 531 29.14 0.70 -8.99
N VAL A 532 28.93 1.01 -7.70
CA VAL A 532 27.76 0.56 -6.94
C VAL A 532 26.52 1.36 -7.34
N MET A 533 26.67 2.68 -7.52
CA MET A 533 25.58 3.54 -7.97
C MET A 533 25.05 3.12 -9.35
N ASN A 534 25.94 2.71 -10.25
CA ASN A 534 25.62 2.27 -11.61
C ASN A 534 24.79 0.96 -11.66
N LEU A 535 24.60 0.26 -10.55
CA LEU A 535 23.65 -0.86 -10.47
C LEU A 535 22.19 -0.38 -10.56
N SER A 536 21.94 0.89 -10.23
CA SER A 536 20.60 1.48 -10.36
C SER A 536 20.42 2.04 -11.77
N PRO A 537 19.32 1.67 -12.49
CA PRO A 537 19.04 2.25 -13.80
C PRO A 537 18.83 3.77 -13.74
N PHE A 538 18.46 4.31 -12.59
CA PHE A 538 18.28 5.76 -12.37
C PHE A 538 19.62 6.52 -12.38
N ALA A 539 20.74 5.90 -12.06
CA ALA A 539 22.06 6.52 -12.08
C ALA A 539 22.55 6.87 -13.51
N HIS A 540 21.95 6.27 -14.53
CA HIS A 540 22.29 6.50 -15.93
C HIS A 540 21.47 7.61 -16.60
N LEU A 541 20.45 8.14 -15.90
CA LEU A 541 19.62 9.20 -16.43
C LEU A 541 20.20 10.57 -16.13
N GLN A 542 20.07 11.48 -17.11
CA GLN A 542 20.35 12.90 -16.90
C GLN A 542 19.35 13.48 -15.91
N LYS A 543 19.83 14.30 -15.00
CA LYS A 543 19.01 14.99 -14.02
C LYS A 543 18.39 16.22 -14.66
N LEU A 544 17.08 16.20 -14.88
CA LEU A 544 16.28 17.25 -15.50
C LEU A 544 15.32 17.88 -14.47
N PRO A 545 15.07 19.20 -14.53
CA PRO A 545 15.56 20.16 -15.53
C PRO A 545 17.05 20.43 -15.41
N SER A 546 17.70 20.73 -16.50
CA SER A 546 19.11 21.11 -16.56
C SER A 546 19.36 22.09 -17.71
N ALA A 547 20.41 22.90 -17.60
CA ALA A 547 20.84 23.80 -18.67
C ALA A 547 21.43 23.09 -19.89
N GLU A 548 21.79 21.79 -19.76
CA GLU A 548 22.36 20.99 -20.82
C GLU A 548 21.30 20.39 -21.73
N PRO A 549 21.59 20.19 -23.03
CA PRO A 549 20.68 19.48 -23.95
C PRO A 549 20.37 18.07 -23.45
N ILE A 550 19.17 17.59 -23.77
CA ILE A 550 18.72 16.24 -23.38
C ILE A 550 19.63 15.18 -23.98
N ALA A 551 20.22 14.35 -23.13
CA ALA A 551 21.01 13.20 -23.55
C ALA A 551 20.09 12.04 -23.96
N TRP A 552 19.82 11.89 -25.27
CA TRP A 552 18.93 10.86 -25.78
C TRP A 552 19.50 9.44 -25.69
N ALA A 553 20.82 9.28 -25.71
CA ALA A 553 21.45 7.96 -25.73
C ALA A 553 21.10 7.10 -24.50
N PRO A 554 21.19 7.57 -23.23
CA PRO A 554 20.76 6.80 -22.07
C PRO A 554 19.26 6.46 -22.08
N LEU A 555 18.41 7.40 -22.52
CA LEU A 555 16.95 7.18 -22.61
C LEU A 555 16.62 6.05 -23.60
N LEU A 556 17.24 6.08 -24.78
CA LEU A 556 17.02 5.07 -25.83
C LEU A 556 17.60 3.70 -25.43
N THR A 557 18.79 3.66 -24.82
CA THR A 557 19.44 2.40 -24.41
C THR A 557 18.65 1.71 -23.31
N LEU A 558 18.19 2.44 -22.29
CA LEU A 558 17.35 1.87 -21.22
C LEU A 558 15.98 1.43 -21.73
N THR A 559 15.39 2.21 -22.66
CA THR A 559 14.13 1.81 -23.30
C THR A 559 14.29 0.53 -24.12
N ALA A 560 15.36 0.43 -24.90
CA ALA A 560 15.67 -0.78 -25.66
C ALA A 560 15.93 -1.99 -24.75
N LEU A 561 16.64 -1.78 -23.63
CA LEU A 561 16.85 -2.81 -22.62
C LEU A 561 15.52 -3.27 -22.01
N ALA A 562 14.64 -2.34 -21.62
CA ALA A 562 13.31 -2.66 -21.10
C ALA A 562 12.48 -3.46 -22.11
N ALA A 563 12.51 -3.07 -23.40
CA ALA A 563 11.82 -3.80 -24.46
C ALA A 563 12.37 -5.23 -24.63
N ALA A 564 13.69 -5.38 -24.63
CA ALA A 564 14.36 -6.69 -24.75
C ALA A 564 14.02 -7.62 -23.56
N LEU A 565 14.10 -7.10 -22.32
CA LEU A 565 13.74 -7.86 -21.11
C LEU A 565 12.26 -8.26 -21.10
N THR A 566 11.37 -7.35 -21.52
CA THR A 566 9.93 -7.63 -21.63
C THR A 566 9.67 -8.71 -22.66
N ALA A 567 10.29 -8.63 -23.84
CA ALA A 567 10.17 -9.62 -24.89
C ALA A 567 10.69 -10.99 -24.41
N ALA A 568 11.85 -11.04 -23.75
CA ALA A 568 12.41 -12.27 -23.19
C ALA A 568 11.47 -12.89 -22.14
N GLY A 569 10.88 -12.07 -21.26
CA GLY A 569 9.91 -12.52 -20.25
C GLY A 569 8.63 -13.08 -20.87
N LEU A 570 8.10 -12.44 -21.91
CA LEU A 570 6.93 -12.90 -22.64
C LEU A 570 7.21 -14.20 -23.43
N LEU A 571 8.39 -14.33 -24.04
CA LEU A 571 8.81 -15.56 -24.70
C LEU A 571 8.95 -16.71 -23.71
N ALA A 572 9.52 -16.47 -22.53
CA ALA A 572 9.61 -17.44 -21.45
C ALA A 572 8.21 -17.85 -20.95
N LEU A 573 7.31 -16.89 -20.73
CA LEU A 573 5.91 -17.15 -20.36
C LEU A 573 5.17 -18.02 -21.39
N ARG A 574 5.46 -17.83 -22.67
CA ARG A 574 4.87 -18.64 -23.75
C ARG A 574 5.30 -20.09 -23.70
N ARG A 575 6.56 -20.34 -23.28
CA ARG A 575 7.21 -21.66 -23.34
C ARG A 575 7.01 -22.51 -22.07
N ARG A 576 6.78 -21.87 -20.91
CA ARG A 576 6.61 -22.58 -19.65
C ARG A 576 5.17 -23.05 -19.43
N ASP A 577 5.00 -24.08 -18.62
CA ASP A 577 3.69 -24.46 -18.11
C ASP A 577 3.25 -23.49 -17.00
N MET A 578 1.93 -23.25 -16.93
CA MET A 578 1.36 -22.44 -15.84
C MET A 578 1.45 -23.25 -14.55
N THR A 579 1.88 -22.59 -13.48
CA THR A 579 1.90 -23.20 -12.16
C THR A 579 0.47 -23.38 -11.67
N THR A 580 0.02 -24.63 -11.54
CA THR A 580 -1.28 -25.01 -10.96
C THR A 580 -1.16 -25.15 -9.45
#